data_6d1bda9b03cee598ef35e826a923a5fd
#
_entry.id   6d1bda9b03cee598ef35e826a923a5fd
#
_cell.length_a   1.000
_cell.length_b   1.000
_cell.length_c   1.000
_cell.angle_alpha   90.00
_cell.angle_beta   90.00
_cell.angle_gamma   90.00
#
_symmetry.space_group_name_H-M   'P 1'
#
loop_
_entity.id
_entity.type
_entity.pdbx_description
1 polymer ?
#
loop_
_entity_poly.entity_id
_entity_poly.type
_entity_poly.pdbx_seq_one_letter_code
_entity_poly.pdbx_strand_id
1 'polypeptide(L)'
;MTRALRNVAIIAHVDHGKTTLVDQLLRQSGTFRENQAVAERVMDSNDLEKERGITILAKNCAVEYEGTHINIVDTPGHADFGGEVERVLSMVDGVLLLVDAVEGPMPQTIFVTRKALALGLKPIVVVNKIDRPGARPDFVINATFELFDKLGATEEQLDFPVVYASGLSGYAGMSADVREGDMRPLFEAILKHVPQRNDDPNGPLLLQIISLDYSSYVGKIGVGRVNRGRIRTGMEVQYRFGPEGEGGKGRINQVLKFKGLEREVVDAAEAGDIVLINGIEGIGIGCTIMDTASPATEALPMLRIDEPTLTMNFMVNTSPLAGREGKFVTSRQLRDRLDRELKSNVALRVKDTGDDTVFEVSGRGELHLTILLETMRREGYELAVSRPRVVFKEVDGERHEPFELLTVDVEDAHQGGVMEELGRRKGDLLDMQPDGRGRTRLEYRIPARGLIGFQNEFLTMTRGTGLMSHIFDEYAPAREGSIGERRNGVLISQDNGEAVAYALWKLQDRGRMFVNPGDALYEGMIIGIHSRDNDLVVNPIKGKQLTNVRASGTDEAVRLVPPIQMSLEYAVEFIDDDELVEVTPKSIRLRKRYLTENERKRMSRAAA
;
A
#
# COMPACT_ATOMS: atom_id res chain seq x y z
N MET A 1 37.56 0.40 18.97
CA MET A 1 36.95 -0.80 18.36
C MET A 1 35.68 -0.34 17.71
N THR A 2 35.51 -0.51 16.42
CA THR A 2 34.25 -0.25 15.73
C THR A 2 33.18 -1.17 16.31
N ARG A 3 32.07 -0.61 16.75
CA ARG A 3 30.92 -1.38 17.27
C ARG A 3 30.46 -2.34 16.17
N ALA A 4 30.25 -3.60 16.50
CA ALA A 4 29.69 -4.54 15.55
C ALA A 4 28.23 -4.16 15.26
N LEU A 5 27.91 -3.92 13.99
CA LEU A 5 26.62 -3.41 13.55
C LEU A 5 26.14 -4.19 12.32
N ARG A 6 24.84 -4.49 12.25
CA ARG A 6 24.18 -5.03 11.06
C ARG A 6 22.89 -4.29 10.80
N ASN A 7 22.63 -3.94 9.55
CA ASN A 7 21.38 -3.35 9.10
C ASN A 7 20.71 -4.32 8.12
N VAL A 8 19.53 -4.80 8.47
CA VAL A 8 18.82 -5.81 7.67
C VAL A 8 17.37 -5.40 7.46
N ALA A 9 16.86 -5.57 6.23
CA ALA A 9 15.46 -5.43 5.93
C ALA A 9 14.76 -6.79 5.91
N ILE A 10 13.49 -6.83 6.31
CA ILE A 10 12.67 -8.03 6.19
C ILE A 10 11.66 -7.85 5.07
N ILE A 11 11.70 -8.75 4.10
CA ILE A 11 10.79 -8.83 2.95
C ILE A 11 9.93 -10.07 3.10
N ALA A 12 8.63 -9.94 2.96
CA ALA A 12 7.70 -11.07 2.98
C ALA A 12 6.43 -10.76 2.20
N HIS A 13 5.79 -11.81 1.71
CA HIS A 13 4.40 -11.70 1.28
C HIS A 13 3.47 -11.53 2.48
N VAL A 14 2.28 -10.99 2.24
CA VAL A 14 1.21 -10.95 3.26
C VAL A 14 0.98 -12.36 3.80
N ASP A 15 0.79 -12.49 5.09
CA ASP A 15 0.60 -13.74 5.81
C ASP A 15 1.77 -14.74 5.82
N HIS A 16 2.93 -14.45 5.25
CA HIS A 16 4.12 -15.31 5.38
C HIS A 16 4.73 -15.30 6.78
N GLY A 17 4.19 -14.51 7.71
CA GLY A 17 4.56 -14.50 9.13
C GLY A 17 5.67 -13.52 9.50
N LYS A 18 5.83 -12.43 8.74
CA LYS A 18 6.82 -11.39 8.98
C LYS A 18 6.75 -10.81 10.39
N THR A 19 5.60 -10.29 10.78
CA THR A 19 5.38 -9.69 12.11
C THR A 19 5.64 -10.69 13.23
N THR A 20 5.16 -11.92 13.07
CA THR A 20 5.37 -12.99 14.07
C THR A 20 6.84 -13.34 14.25
N LEU A 21 7.61 -13.39 13.14
CA LEU A 21 9.05 -13.65 13.19
C LEU A 21 9.79 -12.51 13.90
N VAL A 22 9.47 -11.25 13.57
CA VAL A 22 10.09 -10.08 14.21
C VAL A 22 9.77 -10.04 15.70
N ASP A 23 8.54 -10.36 16.09
CA ASP A 23 8.16 -10.47 17.51
C ASP A 23 9.02 -11.50 18.25
N GLN A 24 9.32 -12.65 17.63
CA GLN A 24 10.20 -13.65 18.21
C GLN A 24 11.66 -13.17 18.33
N LEU A 25 12.17 -12.50 17.30
CA LEU A 25 13.52 -11.90 17.34
C LEU A 25 13.61 -10.87 18.49
N LEU A 26 12.63 -10.01 18.64
CA LEU A 26 12.58 -9.02 19.71
C LEU A 26 12.50 -9.68 21.09
N ARG A 27 11.68 -10.71 21.27
CA ARG A 27 11.53 -11.42 22.55
C ARG A 27 12.79 -12.19 22.93
N GLN A 28 13.40 -12.90 21.99
CA GLN A 28 14.52 -13.80 22.26
C GLN A 28 15.88 -13.09 22.28
N SER A 29 15.97 -11.85 21.78
CA SER A 29 17.18 -11.01 21.92
C SER A 29 17.42 -10.47 23.33
N GLY A 30 16.48 -10.67 24.27
CA GLY A 30 16.56 -10.09 25.60
C GLY A 30 16.26 -8.59 25.67
N THR A 31 15.74 -8.01 24.60
CA THR A 31 15.41 -6.57 24.51
C THR A 31 14.26 -6.19 25.44
N PHE A 32 13.35 -7.11 25.71
CA PHE A 32 12.25 -6.93 26.67
C PHE A 32 12.59 -7.53 28.05
N ARG A 33 12.11 -6.91 29.11
CA ARG A 33 12.22 -7.48 30.46
C ARG A 33 11.33 -8.73 30.57
N GLU A 34 11.78 -9.75 31.30
CA GLU A 34 11.10 -11.05 31.45
C GLU A 34 9.61 -10.97 31.85
N ASN A 35 9.18 -9.88 32.51
CA ASN A 35 7.81 -9.66 32.94
C ASN A 35 7.05 -8.59 32.14
N GLN A 36 7.58 -8.13 31.04
CA GLN A 36 6.90 -7.14 30.20
C GLN A 36 5.90 -7.86 29.28
N ALA A 37 4.60 -7.65 29.52
CA ALA A 37 3.55 -8.14 28.63
C ALA A 37 3.69 -7.42 27.26
N VAL A 38 4.23 -8.13 26.29
CA VAL A 38 4.37 -7.63 24.92
C VAL A 38 3.09 -8.03 24.18
N ALA A 39 2.35 -7.04 23.67
CA ALA A 39 1.19 -7.31 22.83
C ALA A 39 1.62 -8.15 21.61
N GLU A 40 0.74 -8.99 21.11
CA GLU A 40 0.97 -9.65 19.81
C GLU A 40 0.96 -8.62 18.70
N ARG A 41 1.79 -8.82 17.65
CA ARG A 41 1.95 -7.91 16.52
C ARG A 41 2.45 -6.52 16.92
N VAL A 42 3.51 -6.48 17.70
CA VAL A 42 4.08 -5.24 18.26
C VAL A 42 4.50 -4.24 17.16
N MET A 43 4.91 -4.73 15.99
CA MET A 43 5.27 -3.88 14.85
C MET A 43 4.05 -3.27 14.14
N ASP A 44 2.88 -3.89 14.19
CA ASP A 44 1.67 -3.37 13.56
C ASP A 44 0.98 -2.34 14.48
N SER A 45 1.49 -1.12 14.51
CA SER A 45 0.96 -0.06 15.39
C SER A 45 -0.25 0.68 14.81
N ASN A 46 -0.49 0.57 13.49
CA ASN A 46 -1.59 1.21 12.79
C ASN A 46 -2.79 0.25 12.70
N ASP A 47 -3.98 0.72 13.09
CA ASP A 47 -5.20 -0.10 13.03
C ASP A 47 -5.52 -0.57 11.61
N LEU A 48 -5.22 0.23 10.59
CA LEU A 48 -5.38 -0.16 9.18
C LEU A 48 -4.45 -1.31 8.77
N GLU A 49 -3.22 -1.33 9.26
CA GLU A 49 -2.29 -2.43 9.03
C GLU A 49 -2.78 -3.73 9.67
N LYS A 50 -3.30 -3.64 10.91
CA LYS A 50 -3.87 -4.81 11.62
C LYS A 50 -5.11 -5.36 10.92
N GLU A 51 -6.01 -4.48 10.48
CA GLU A 51 -7.25 -4.87 9.81
C GLU A 51 -7.00 -5.50 8.44
N ARG A 52 -6.01 -5.00 7.71
CA ARG A 52 -5.69 -5.45 6.34
C ARG A 52 -4.61 -6.53 6.29
N GLY A 53 -3.89 -6.74 7.38
CA GLY A 53 -2.78 -7.69 7.43
C GLY A 53 -1.55 -7.28 6.60
N ILE A 54 -1.44 -6.01 6.19
CA ILE A 54 -0.33 -5.51 5.35
C ILE A 54 0.47 -4.44 6.10
N THR A 55 1.78 -4.39 5.84
CA THR A 55 2.62 -3.26 6.27
C THR A 55 2.44 -2.11 5.29
N ILE A 56 2.02 -0.95 5.78
CA ILE A 56 1.81 0.27 5.00
C ILE A 56 3.03 1.17 5.10
N LEU A 57 3.54 1.37 6.33
CA LEU A 57 4.70 2.21 6.62
C LEU A 57 5.86 1.36 7.09
N ALA A 58 7.05 1.67 6.59
CA ALA A 58 8.27 1.06 7.07
C ALA A 58 8.49 1.38 8.55
N LYS A 59 8.90 0.40 9.32
CA LYS A 59 9.20 0.52 10.74
C LYS A 59 10.58 0.01 11.05
N ASN A 60 11.22 0.64 12.01
CA ASN A 60 12.54 0.26 12.45
C ASN A 60 12.47 -0.26 13.88
N CYS A 61 13.17 -1.34 14.13
CA CYS A 61 13.48 -1.80 15.47
C CYS A 61 14.95 -2.21 15.55
N ALA A 62 15.47 -2.38 16.75
CA ALA A 62 16.85 -2.80 16.94
C ALA A 62 16.94 -3.79 18.07
N VAL A 63 17.81 -4.79 17.91
CA VAL A 63 18.11 -5.81 18.91
C VAL A 63 19.62 -5.88 19.14
N GLU A 64 20.01 -6.33 20.34
CA GLU A 64 21.41 -6.63 20.67
C GLU A 64 21.56 -8.14 20.73
N TYR A 65 22.53 -8.68 20.00
CA TYR A 65 22.84 -10.11 20.03
C TYR A 65 24.37 -10.29 20.00
N GLU A 66 24.91 -10.98 21.02
CA GLU A 66 26.37 -11.20 21.19
C GLU A 66 27.23 -9.95 21.02
N GLY A 67 26.79 -8.81 21.57
CA GLY A 67 27.50 -7.54 21.48
C GLY A 67 27.41 -6.84 20.12
N THR A 68 26.64 -7.41 19.16
CA THR A 68 26.33 -6.78 17.89
C THR A 68 24.96 -6.11 17.93
N HIS A 69 24.92 -4.87 17.50
CA HIS A 69 23.68 -4.14 17.30
C HIS A 69 23.07 -4.48 15.93
N ILE A 70 21.85 -4.98 15.89
CA ILE A 70 21.17 -5.37 14.66
C ILE A 70 19.95 -4.48 14.49
N ASN A 71 19.99 -3.59 13.50
CA ASN A 71 18.81 -2.84 13.07
C ASN A 71 17.99 -3.70 12.12
N ILE A 72 16.71 -3.83 12.40
CA ILE A 72 15.75 -4.56 11.60
C ILE A 72 14.74 -3.55 11.05
N VAL A 73 14.67 -3.46 9.73
CA VAL A 73 13.75 -2.57 9.04
C VAL A 73 12.64 -3.39 8.41
N ASP A 74 11.42 -3.16 8.86
CA ASP A 74 10.23 -3.77 8.29
C ASP A 74 9.84 -3.03 7.01
N THR A 75 9.72 -3.75 5.89
CA THR A 75 9.41 -3.15 4.58
C THR A 75 7.96 -3.42 4.17
N PRO A 76 7.26 -2.44 3.57
CA PRO A 76 6.00 -2.71 2.89
C PRO A 76 6.19 -3.78 1.80
N GLY A 77 5.23 -4.70 1.69
CA GLY A 77 5.27 -5.75 0.67
C GLY A 77 4.58 -5.37 -0.64
N HIS A 78 3.71 -4.37 -0.62
CA HIS A 78 2.88 -3.99 -1.76
C HIS A 78 3.58 -2.98 -2.68
N ALA A 79 3.45 -3.17 -4.01
CA ALA A 79 4.10 -2.32 -5.02
C ALA A 79 3.68 -0.85 -4.97
N ASP A 80 2.45 -0.55 -4.50
CA ASP A 80 1.95 0.82 -4.33
C ASP A 80 2.79 1.65 -3.33
N PHE A 81 3.54 0.98 -2.45
CA PHE A 81 4.50 1.60 -1.53
C PHE A 81 5.95 1.51 -2.01
N GLY A 82 6.16 1.27 -3.29
CA GLY A 82 7.49 1.06 -3.88
C GLY A 82 8.50 2.18 -3.59
N GLY A 83 8.06 3.42 -3.53
CA GLY A 83 8.92 4.55 -3.16
C GLY A 83 9.46 4.46 -1.72
N GLU A 84 8.70 3.85 -0.79
CA GLU A 84 9.19 3.57 0.56
C GLU A 84 10.15 2.40 0.59
N VAL A 85 9.84 1.34 -0.16
CA VAL A 85 10.68 0.15 -0.27
C VAL A 85 12.10 0.51 -0.75
N GLU A 86 12.21 1.27 -1.84
CA GLU A 86 13.51 1.68 -2.38
C GLU A 86 14.34 2.48 -1.38
N ARG A 87 13.69 3.41 -0.67
CA ARG A 87 14.34 4.22 0.34
C ARG A 87 14.83 3.39 1.52
N VAL A 88 13.99 2.49 2.02
CA VAL A 88 14.34 1.60 3.13
C VAL A 88 15.49 0.68 2.76
N LEU A 89 15.45 0.08 1.58
CA LEU A 89 16.50 -0.81 1.10
C LEU A 89 17.86 -0.09 0.95
N SER A 90 17.88 1.22 0.75
CA SER A 90 19.12 2.00 0.70
C SER A 90 19.82 2.13 2.07
N MET A 91 19.10 1.92 3.18
CA MET A 91 19.67 1.99 4.54
C MET A 91 20.29 0.68 5.02
N VAL A 92 20.00 -0.44 4.37
CA VAL A 92 20.37 -1.78 4.87
C VAL A 92 21.54 -2.39 4.09
N ASP A 93 22.12 -3.43 4.64
CA ASP A 93 23.28 -4.13 4.10
C ASP A 93 22.97 -5.56 3.64
N GLY A 94 21.79 -6.07 4.03
CA GLY A 94 21.28 -7.36 3.62
C GLY A 94 19.76 -7.44 3.79
N VAL A 95 19.16 -8.51 3.27
CA VAL A 95 17.73 -8.72 3.35
C VAL A 95 17.40 -10.13 3.84
N LEU A 96 16.37 -10.25 4.69
CA LEU A 96 15.73 -11.50 5.03
C LEU A 96 14.50 -11.66 4.15
N LEU A 97 14.53 -12.61 3.23
CA LEU A 97 13.36 -12.96 2.41
C LEU A 97 12.61 -14.11 3.08
N LEU A 98 11.45 -13.81 3.66
CA LEU A 98 10.57 -14.82 4.24
C LEU A 98 9.69 -15.44 3.15
N VAL A 99 9.72 -16.76 3.10
CA VAL A 99 8.90 -17.54 2.18
C VAL A 99 8.15 -18.62 2.97
N ASP A 100 6.85 -18.74 2.75
CA ASP A 100 6.03 -19.79 3.38
C ASP A 100 6.43 -21.17 2.83
N ALA A 101 6.65 -22.13 3.73
CA ALA A 101 7.09 -23.48 3.39
C ALA A 101 6.08 -24.29 2.55
N VAL A 102 4.81 -23.86 2.49
CA VAL A 102 3.75 -24.51 1.71
C VAL A 102 3.53 -23.80 0.38
N GLU A 103 3.46 -22.47 0.41
CA GLU A 103 3.07 -21.64 -0.73
C GLU A 103 4.24 -21.32 -1.66
N GLY A 104 5.43 -21.11 -1.10
CA GLY A 104 6.60 -20.68 -1.86
C GLY A 104 6.62 -19.16 -2.10
N PRO A 105 7.48 -18.67 -3.02
CA PRO A 105 7.56 -17.24 -3.33
C PRO A 105 6.31 -16.76 -4.06
N MET A 106 5.65 -15.75 -3.49
CA MET A 106 4.38 -15.22 -3.98
C MET A 106 4.60 -13.93 -4.79
N PRO A 107 3.65 -13.54 -5.67
CA PRO A 107 3.82 -12.41 -6.60
C PRO A 107 4.23 -11.09 -5.96
N GLN A 108 3.72 -10.74 -4.78
CA GLN A 108 4.04 -9.47 -4.11
C GLN A 108 5.51 -9.37 -3.68
N THR A 109 6.16 -10.49 -3.37
CA THR A 109 7.59 -10.50 -3.02
C THR A 109 8.50 -10.24 -4.21
N ILE A 110 8.02 -10.45 -5.44
CA ILE A 110 8.80 -10.28 -6.68
C ILE A 110 9.31 -8.84 -6.79
N PHE A 111 8.42 -7.86 -6.55
CA PHE A 111 8.78 -6.44 -6.65
C PHE A 111 9.90 -6.05 -5.68
N VAL A 112 9.72 -6.34 -4.38
CA VAL A 112 10.69 -5.95 -3.35
C VAL A 112 12.00 -6.71 -3.53
N THR A 113 11.93 -7.99 -3.90
CA THR A 113 13.10 -8.82 -4.20
C THR A 113 13.89 -8.27 -5.40
N ARG A 114 13.20 -7.92 -6.51
CA ARG A 114 13.85 -7.28 -7.68
C ARG A 114 14.63 -6.03 -7.29
N LYS A 115 14.02 -5.15 -6.48
CA LYS A 115 14.67 -3.92 -6.01
C LYS A 115 15.86 -4.20 -5.10
N ALA A 116 15.75 -5.17 -4.19
CA ALA A 116 16.84 -5.58 -3.31
C ALA A 116 18.03 -6.15 -4.10
N LEU A 117 17.77 -7.03 -5.06
CA LEU A 117 18.81 -7.62 -5.92
C LEU A 117 19.49 -6.56 -6.80
N ALA A 118 18.73 -5.63 -7.38
CA ALA A 118 19.26 -4.53 -8.19
C ALA A 118 20.16 -3.57 -7.38
N LEU A 119 19.92 -3.43 -6.07
CA LEU A 119 20.79 -2.67 -5.16
C LEU A 119 22.04 -3.47 -4.70
N GLY A 120 22.23 -4.70 -5.18
CA GLY A 120 23.33 -5.57 -4.80
C GLY A 120 23.24 -6.13 -3.39
N LEU A 121 22.07 -6.09 -2.75
CA LEU A 121 21.90 -6.63 -1.39
C LEU A 121 21.97 -8.15 -1.42
N LYS A 122 22.58 -8.72 -0.36
CA LYS A 122 22.70 -10.19 -0.21
C LYS A 122 21.46 -10.70 0.53
N PRO A 123 20.68 -11.62 -0.09
CA PRO A 123 19.51 -12.21 0.53
C PRO A 123 19.88 -13.38 1.45
N ILE A 124 19.18 -13.49 2.57
CA ILE A 124 19.07 -14.70 3.39
C ILE A 124 17.64 -15.19 3.23
N VAL A 125 17.44 -16.39 2.72
CA VAL A 125 16.11 -16.97 2.55
C VAL A 125 15.69 -17.66 3.83
N VAL A 126 14.55 -17.23 4.39
CA VAL A 126 13.96 -17.83 5.59
C VAL A 126 12.70 -18.58 5.18
N VAL A 127 12.79 -19.91 5.13
CA VAL A 127 11.65 -20.79 4.87
C VAL A 127 10.86 -20.93 6.17
N ASN A 128 9.78 -20.16 6.27
CA ASN A 128 8.97 -20.04 7.48
C ASN A 128 7.77 -21.00 7.46
N LYS A 129 7.20 -21.27 8.63
CA LYS A 129 6.05 -22.16 8.84
C LYS A 129 6.33 -23.62 8.45
N ILE A 130 7.55 -24.09 8.69
CA ILE A 130 7.94 -25.49 8.42
C ILE A 130 7.19 -26.50 9.30
N ASP A 131 6.53 -26.03 10.35
CA ASP A 131 5.65 -26.80 11.23
C ASP A 131 4.30 -27.14 10.60
N ARG A 132 3.94 -26.50 9.48
CA ARG A 132 2.65 -26.74 8.81
C ARG A 132 2.60 -28.11 8.12
N PRO A 133 1.45 -28.82 8.19
CA PRO A 133 1.19 -29.97 7.35
C PRO A 133 1.27 -29.58 5.88
N GLY A 134 2.03 -30.33 5.09
CA GLY A 134 2.22 -30.04 3.66
C GLY A 134 3.38 -29.09 3.34
N ALA A 135 4.20 -28.73 4.33
CA ALA A 135 5.45 -28.01 4.08
C ALA A 135 6.36 -28.79 3.12
N ARG A 136 6.95 -28.10 2.14
CA ARG A 136 7.81 -28.65 1.08
C ARG A 136 9.03 -27.77 0.85
N PRO A 137 9.95 -27.73 1.80
CA PRO A 137 11.08 -26.81 1.79
C PRO A 137 11.92 -26.86 0.51
N ASP A 138 12.19 -28.07 -0.02
CA ASP A 138 12.99 -28.22 -1.25
C ASP A 138 12.33 -27.57 -2.47
N PHE A 139 11.02 -27.71 -2.60
CA PHE A 139 10.26 -27.02 -3.65
C PHE A 139 10.37 -25.50 -3.51
N VAL A 140 10.23 -24.99 -2.28
CA VAL A 140 10.28 -23.54 -2.00
C VAL A 140 11.66 -22.96 -2.32
N ILE A 141 12.73 -23.68 -1.98
CA ILE A 141 14.11 -23.27 -2.28
C ILE A 141 14.32 -23.21 -3.79
N ASN A 142 13.93 -24.25 -4.52
CA ASN A 142 14.05 -24.30 -5.97
C ASN A 142 13.24 -23.17 -6.65
N ALA A 143 12.00 -22.97 -6.23
CA ALA A 143 11.17 -21.88 -6.75
C ALA A 143 11.75 -20.48 -6.43
N THR A 144 12.40 -20.32 -5.28
CA THR A 144 13.08 -19.07 -4.92
C THR A 144 14.34 -18.86 -5.76
N PHE A 145 15.10 -19.93 -6.02
CA PHE A 145 16.26 -19.89 -6.91
C PHE A 145 15.86 -19.49 -8.34
N GLU A 146 14.85 -20.13 -8.90
CA GLU A 146 14.30 -19.81 -10.23
C GLU A 146 13.80 -18.35 -10.29
N LEU A 147 13.16 -17.87 -9.22
CA LEU A 147 12.75 -16.47 -9.12
C LEU A 147 13.96 -15.52 -9.18
N PHE A 148 15.01 -15.79 -8.41
CA PHE A 148 16.21 -14.95 -8.37
C PHE A 148 16.92 -14.93 -9.73
N ASP A 149 17.07 -16.08 -10.36
CA ASP A 149 17.65 -16.20 -11.71
C ASP A 149 16.84 -15.37 -12.74
N LYS A 150 15.52 -15.52 -12.73
CA LYS A 150 14.59 -14.75 -13.58
C LYS A 150 14.69 -13.23 -13.32
N LEU A 151 14.97 -12.81 -12.09
CA LEU A 151 15.15 -11.40 -11.71
C LEU A 151 16.56 -10.86 -12.01
N GLY A 152 17.45 -11.66 -12.57
CA GLY A 152 18.80 -11.27 -12.93
C GLY A 152 19.77 -11.18 -11.75
N ALA A 153 19.59 -12.02 -10.73
CA ALA A 153 20.51 -12.11 -9.60
C ALA A 153 21.92 -12.49 -10.04
N THR A 154 22.90 -11.97 -9.33
CA THR A 154 24.31 -12.36 -9.53
C THR A 154 24.59 -13.75 -8.96
N GLU A 155 25.69 -14.40 -9.37
CA GLU A 155 26.10 -15.71 -8.83
C GLU A 155 26.20 -15.70 -7.29
N GLU A 156 26.72 -14.58 -6.71
CA GLU A 156 26.79 -14.42 -5.26
C GLU A 156 25.43 -14.29 -4.58
N GLN A 157 24.42 -13.78 -5.28
CA GLN A 157 23.04 -13.66 -4.78
C GLN A 157 22.27 -14.97 -4.97
N LEU A 158 22.61 -15.77 -5.98
CA LEU A 158 22.06 -17.12 -6.19
C LEU A 158 22.59 -18.14 -5.16
N ASP A 159 23.81 -17.93 -4.61
CA ASP A 159 24.36 -18.73 -3.50
C ASP A 159 23.85 -18.20 -2.14
N PHE A 160 22.56 -18.11 -1.99
CA PHE A 160 21.93 -17.58 -0.79
C PHE A 160 21.88 -18.61 0.35
N PRO A 161 22.18 -18.21 1.60
CA PRO A 161 21.98 -19.04 2.77
C PRO A 161 20.49 -19.25 3.06
N VAL A 162 20.16 -20.47 3.52
CA VAL A 162 18.79 -20.86 3.88
C VAL A 162 18.70 -21.10 5.38
N VAL A 163 17.67 -20.53 6.01
CA VAL A 163 17.29 -20.77 7.39
C VAL A 163 15.84 -21.29 7.40
N TYR A 164 15.61 -22.36 8.12
CA TYR A 164 14.26 -22.92 8.30
C TYR A 164 13.70 -22.44 9.62
N ALA A 165 12.44 -21.99 9.65
CA ALA A 165 11.87 -21.39 10.84
C ALA A 165 10.38 -21.70 11.03
N SER A 166 9.94 -21.65 12.28
CA SER A 166 8.55 -21.47 12.67
C SER A 166 8.45 -20.21 13.54
N GLY A 167 8.05 -19.11 12.92
CA GLY A 167 7.81 -17.86 13.64
C GLY A 167 6.75 -18.01 14.74
N LEU A 168 5.74 -18.84 14.54
CA LEU A 168 4.70 -19.12 15.52
C LEU A 168 5.25 -19.85 16.74
N SER A 169 6.02 -20.91 16.53
CA SER A 169 6.60 -21.74 17.59
C SER A 169 7.90 -21.19 18.17
N GLY A 170 8.50 -20.16 17.52
CA GLY A 170 9.66 -19.44 18.01
C GLY A 170 10.99 -20.16 17.88
N TYR A 171 11.17 -21.01 16.87
CA TYR A 171 12.43 -21.69 16.61
C TYR A 171 12.90 -21.53 15.17
N ALA A 172 14.21 -21.67 14.98
CA ALA A 172 14.88 -21.70 13.67
C ALA A 172 16.00 -22.74 13.66
N GLY A 173 16.46 -23.12 12.45
CA GLY A 173 17.56 -24.05 12.26
C GLY A 173 18.09 -24.07 10.85
N MET A 174 19.21 -24.77 10.65
CA MET A 174 19.86 -24.93 9.34
C MET A 174 19.42 -26.19 8.58
N SER A 175 18.50 -26.98 9.15
CA SER A 175 17.92 -28.17 8.53
C SER A 175 16.41 -28.07 8.47
N ALA A 176 15.80 -28.58 7.39
CA ALA A 176 14.36 -28.67 7.21
C ALA A 176 13.64 -29.53 8.27
N ASP A 177 14.39 -30.37 8.98
CA ASP A 177 13.87 -31.27 10.01
C ASP A 177 13.78 -30.63 11.40
N VAL A 178 14.23 -29.37 11.57
CA VAL A 178 14.13 -28.66 12.85
C VAL A 178 12.69 -28.54 13.32
N ARG A 179 12.41 -28.89 14.59
CA ARG A 179 11.07 -28.81 15.18
C ARG A 179 11.06 -28.19 16.58
N GLU A 180 12.24 -27.88 17.11
CA GLU A 180 12.43 -27.31 18.45
C GLU A 180 13.69 -26.45 18.47
N GLY A 181 13.85 -25.61 19.49
CA GLY A 181 14.99 -24.72 19.66
C GLY A 181 14.55 -23.27 19.86
N ASP A 182 15.35 -22.35 19.39
CA ASP A 182 15.14 -20.91 19.49
C ASP A 182 15.58 -20.20 18.18
N MET A 183 15.58 -18.85 18.17
CA MET A 183 15.93 -18.04 17.00
C MET A 183 17.44 -17.81 16.83
N ARG A 184 18.30 -18.36 17.68
CA ARG A 184 19.78 -18.20 17.57
C ARG A 184 20.31 -18.54 16.19
N PRO A 185 19.92 -19.62 15.50
CA PRO A 185 20.43 -19.92 14.16
C PRO A 185 20.15 -18.80 13.14
N LEU A 186 19.04 -18.06 13.28
CA LEU A 186 18.73 -16.92 12.42
C LEU A 186 19.62 -15.72 12.76
N PHE A 187 19.85 -15.42 14.04
CA PHE A 187 20.81 -14.38 14.44
C PHE A 187 22.23 -14.67 13.94
N GLU A 188 22.69 -15.90 14.11
CA GLU A 188 24.01 -16.35 13.61
C GLU A 188 24.13 -16.22 12.09
N ALA A 189 23.06 -16.57 11.35
CA ALA A 189 23.01 -16.37 9.90
C ALA A 189 23.10 -14.89 9.52
N ILE A 190 22.42 -14.00 10.24
CA ILE A 190 22.53 -12.54 10.04
C ILE A 190 23.97 -12.08 10.30
N LEU A 191 24.58 -12.47 11.41
CA LEU A 191 25.95 -12.07 11.74
C LEU A 191 26.97 -12.56 10.71
N LYS A 192 26.77 -13.75 10.17
CA LYS A 192 27.68 -14.42 9.22
C LYS A 192 27.55 -13.87 7.80
N HIS A 193 26.32 -13.64 7.34
CA HIS A 193 26.04 -13.41 5.91
C HIS A 193 25.70 -11.96 5.57
N VAL A 194 25.19 -11.15 6.52
CA VAL A 194 25.01 -9.71 6.29
C VAL A 194 26.35 -9.01 6.46
N PRO A 195 26.86 -8.34 5.41
CA PRO A 195 28.17 -7.70 5.49
C PRO A 195 28.17 -6.54 6.50
N GLN A 196 29.28 -6.38 7.23
CA GLN A 196 29.55 -5.16 7.96
C GLN A 196 30.24 -4.20 7.00
N ARG A 197 29.63 -3.05 6.69
CA ARG A 197 30.29 -2.02 5.90
C ARG A 197 31.43 -1.40 6.70
N ASN A 198 32.54 -1.13 6.02
CA ASN A 198 33.65 -0.35 6.57
C ASN A 198 33.37 1.14 6.34
N ASP A 199 32.28 1.65 6.89
CA ASP A 199 31.95 3.07 6.83
C ASP A 199 32.99 3.85 7.70
N ASP A 200 33.54 4.96 7.20
CA ASP A 200 34.55 5.73 7.92
C ASP A 200 33.95 6.61 9.02
N PRO A 201 34.15 6.29 10.31
CA PRO A 201 33.63 7.09 11.42
C PRO A 201 34.40 8.37 11.68
N ASN A 202 35.56 8.58 11.05
CA ASN A 202 36.45 9.72 11.30
C ASN A 202 36.38 10.78 10.19
N GLY A 203 35.72 10.47 9.07
CA GLY A 203 35.50 11.43 7.99
C GLY A 203 34.47 12.51 8.34
N PRO A 204 34.31 13.52 7.48
CA PRO A 204 33.27 14.51 7.61
C PRO A 204 31.87 13.87 7.60
N LEU A 205 30.94 14.41 8.39
CA LEU A 205 29.59 13.88 8.48
C LEU A 205 28.91 13.82 7.11
N LEU A 206 28.31 12.68 6.83
CA LEU A 206 27.44 12.46 5.69
C LEU A 206 26.28 11.56 6.13
N LEU A 207 25.06 12.11 6.16
CA LEU A 207 23.83 11.43 6.55
C LEU A 207 22.75 11.76 5.53
N GLN A 208 22.12 10.77 4.91
CA GLN A 208 20.97 11.00 4.03
C GLN A 208 19.66 10.72 4.75
N ILE A 209 18.71 11.66 4.65
CA ILE A 209 17.38 11.50 5.22
C ILE A 209 16.54 10.65 4.26
N ILE A 210 16.08 9.52 4.76
CA ILE A 210 15.34 8.50 4.01
C ILE A 210 13.83 8.59 4.27
N SER A 211 13.47 8.91 5.51
CA SER A 211 12.07 9.03 5.94
C SER A 211 11.89 10.24 6.85
N LEU A 212 10.68 10.75 6.90
CA LEU A 212 10.31 11.83 7.82
C LEU A 212 9.20 11.34 8.75
N ASP A 213 9.32 11.75 9.99
CA ASP A 213 8.29 11.64 11.00
C ASP A 213 7.98 13.04 11.57
N TYR A 214 6.92 13.19 12.30
CA TYR A 214 6.52 14.47 12.88
C TYR A 214 6.03 14.29 14.31
N SER A 215 6.52 15.12 15.19
CA SER A 215 6.04 15.21 16.56
C SER A 215 5.57 16.64 16.84
N SER A 216 4.43 16.76 17.53
CA SER A 216 3.91 18.07 17.97
C SER A 216 4.86 18.80 18.92
N TYR A 217 5.79 18.08 19.56
CA TYR A 217 6.76 18.64 20.52
C TYR A 217 8.07 19.09 19.89
N VAL A 218 8.62 18.27 18.99
CA VAL A 218 9.98 18.50 18.43
C VAL A 218 9.95 18.86 16.95
N GLY A 219 8.77 18.93 16.35
CA GLY A 219 8.59 19.22 14.93
C GLY A 219 8.97 18.06 14.02
N LYS A 220 9.64 18.36 12.92
CA LYS A 220 10.11 17.34 11.96
C LYS A 220 11.22 16.48 12.56
N ILE A 221 11.12 15.18 12.32
CA ILE A 221 12.12 14.18 12.69
C ILE A 221 12.58 13.52 11.39
N GLY A 222 13.86 13.65 11.07
CA GLY A 222 14.48 12.96 9.94
C GLY A 222 15.03 11.62 10.38
N VAL A 223 14.70 10.55 9.65
CA VAL A 223 15.25 9.21 9.84
C VAL A 223 16.21 8.92 8.70
N GLY A 224 17.41 8.46 9.01
CA GLY A 224 18.40 8.15 7.98
C GLY A 224 19.57 7.35 8.51
N ARG A 225 20.44 6.93 7.58
CA ARG A 225 21.69 6.25 7.89
C ARG A 225 22.84 7.23 7.86
N VAL A 226 23.72 7.16 8.85
CA VAL A 226 25.01 7.85 8.84
C VAL A 226 25.94 7.10 7.88
N ASN A 227 26.19 7.68 6.73
CA ASN A 227 27.03 7.07 5.69
C ASN A 227 28.52 7.27 5.95
N ARG A 228 28.89 8.36 6.66
CA ARG A 228 30.27 8.70 7.02
C ARG A 228 30.27 9.63 8.22
N GLY A 229 31.34 9.56 9.02
CA GLY A 229 31.58 10.48 10.12
C GLY A 229 30.77 10.19 11.37
N ARG A 230 30.59 11.22 12.18
CA ARG A 230 29.85 11.19 13.45
C ARG A 230 28.89 12.34 13.55
N ILE A 231 27.73 12.05 14.10
CA ILE A 231 26.68 13.03 14.41
C ILE A 231 26.52 13.16 15.91
N ARG A 232 26.30 14.38 16.43
CA ARG A 232 26.16 14.65 17.86
C ARG A 232 25.00 15.61 18.12
N THR A 233 24.44 15.50 19.31
CA THR A 233 23.50 16.49 19.84
C THR A 233 24.17 17.86 19.91
N GLY A 234 23.47 18.91 19.46
CA GLY A 234 23.98 20.28 19.45
C GLY A 234 24.90 20.64 18.28
N MET A 235 25.20 19.70 17.37
CA MET A 235 26.08 19.93 16.22
C MET A 235 25.44 20.89 15.21
N GLU A 236 26.22 21.87 14.73
CA GLU A 236 25.83 22.70 13.59
C GLU A 236 26.13 21.95 12.29
N VAL A 237 25.16 21.92 11.40
CA VAL A 237 25.22 21.18 10.14
C VAL A 237 24.65 22.01 8.99
N GLN A 238 24.98 21.61 7.79
CA GLN A 238 24.26 22.04 6.59
C GLN A 238 23.48 20.87 6.01
N TYR A 239 22.38 21.18 5.32
CA TYR A 239 21.61 20.21 4.56
C TYR A 239 21.48 20.63 3.10
N ARG A 240 21.40 19.65 2.17
CA ARG A 240 21.25 19.89 0.74
C ARG A 240 20.41 18.81 0.08
N PHE A 241 19.65 19.24 -0.94
CA PHE A 241 18.85 18.37 -1.80
C PHE A 241 19.64 17.98 -3.05
N GLY A 242 20.65 17.14 -2.89
CA GLY A 242 21.59 16.76 -3.93
C GLY A 242 22.74 17.77 -4.13
N PRO A 243 23.73 17.43 -4.98
CA PRO A 243 24.95 18.25 -5.19
C PRO A 243 24.66 19.67 -5.70
N GLU A 244 23.66 19.81 -6.57
CA GLU A 244 23.27 21.08 -7.21
C GLU A 244 21.99 21.69 -6.61
N GLY A 245 21.35 20.99 -5.67
CA GLY A 245 20.07 21.41 -5.10
C GLY A 245 20.18 22.53 -4.07
N GLU A 246 19.02 23.02 -3.67
CA GLU A 246 18.90 23.98 -2.58
C GLU A 246 19.32 23.38 -1.24
N GLY A 247 19.71 24.22 -0.31
CA GLY A 247 20.15 23.79 1.01
C GLY A 247 20.08 24.92 2.02
N GLY A 248 20.44 24.57 3.25
CA GLY A 248 20.48 25.53 4.36
C GLY A 248 21.35 25.04 5.49
N LYS A 249 21.35 25.77 6.57
CA LYS A 249 22.06 25.43 7.81
C LYS A 249 21.06 25.14 8.91
N GLY A 250 21.45 24.34 9.86
CA GLY A 250 20.64 24.03 11.03
C GLY A 250 21.47 23.48 12.17
N ARG A 251 20.82 23.28 13.31
CA ARG A 251 21.43 22.69 14.48
C ARG A 251 20.62 21.46 14.90
N ILE A 252 21.32 20.37 15.19
CA ILE A 252 20.71 19.14 15.66
C ILE A 252 20.37 19.31 17.14
N ASN A 253 19.09 19.23 17.48
CA ASN A 253 18.68 19.31 18.88
C ASN A 253 18.87 17.99 19.61
N GLN A 254 18.48 16.89 18.96
CA GLN A 254 18.61 15.53 19.52
C GLN A 254 19.00 14.55 18.43
N VAL A 255 19.77 13.54 18.85
CA VAL A 255 20.04 12.33 18.08
C VAL A 255 19.41 11.16 18.84
N LEU A 256 18.62 10.32 18.16
CA LEU A 256 17.98 9.17 18.77
C LEU A 256 18.35 7.91 17.96
N LYS A 257 18.40 6.77 18.66
CA LYS A 257 18.55 5.43 18.08
C LYS A 257 17.38 4.55 18.49
N PHE A 258 17.16 3.48 17.74
CA PHE A 258 16.20 2.46 18.12
C PHE A 258 16.82 1.51 19.15
N LYS A 259 16.02 1.13 20.16
CA LYS A 259 16.31 0.10 21.14
C LYS A 259 15.03 -0.70 21.36
N GLY A 260 14.99 -1.91 20.83
CA GLY A 260 13.71 -2.56 20.61
C GLY A 260 12.86 -1.71 19.68
N LEU A 261 11.67 -1.36 20.12
CA LEU A 261 10.74 -0.47 19.40
C LEU A 261 10.79 0.99 19.89
N GLU A 262 11.48 1.23 21.00
CA GLU A 262 11.57 2.55 21.61
C GLU A 262 12.69 3.39 20.96
N ARG A 263 12.56 4.71 21.09
CA ARG A 263 13.54 5.69 20.63
C ARG A 263 14.30 6.20 21.84
N GLU A 264 15.59 5.90 21.90
CA GLU A 264 16.48 6.34 22.99
C GLU A 264 17.32 7.53 22.51
N VAL A 265 17.34 8.61 23.30
CA VAL A 265 18.20 9.77 23.03
C VAL A 265 19.65 9.37 23.31
N VAL A 266 20.54 9.66 22.37
CA VAL A 266 21.97 9.39 22.48
C VAL A 266 22.77 10.68 22.28
N ASP A 267 23.93 10.77 22.89
CA ASP A 267 24.81 11.93 22.74
C ASP A 267 25.43 12.00 21.34
N ALA A 268 25.72 10.83 20.76
CA ALA A 268 26.34 10.71 19.44
C ALA A 268 25.98 9.38 18.75
N ALA A 269 26.10 9.40 17.43
CA ALA A 269 26.05 8.22 16.58
C ALA A 269 27.14 8.31 15.51
N GLU A 270 27.54 7.16 14.95
CA GLU A 270 28.63 7.08 13.99
C GLU A 270 28.23 6.35 12.70
N ALA A 271 29.10 6.41 11.73
CA ALA A 271 28.94 5.78 10.43
C ALA A 271 28.42 4.33 10.54
N GLY A 272 27.38 4.02 9.77
CA GLY A 272 26.62 2.77 9.80
C GLY A 272 25.32 2.82 10.62
N ASP A 273 25.22 3.67 11.63
CA ASP A 273 24.02 3.77 12.47
C ASP A 273 22.82 4.32 11.70
N ILE A 274 21.64 3.74 11.97
CA ILE A 274 20.34 4.32 11.59
C ILE A 274 19.89 5.21 12.75
N VAL A 275 19.69 6.49 12.47
CA VAL A 275 19.39 7.51 13.48
C VAL A 275 18.15 8.30 13.15
N LEU A 276 17.55 8.88 14.20
CA LEU A 276 16.54 9.91 14.08
C LEU A 276 17.15 11.21 14.57
N ILE A 277 16.90 12.30 13.83
CA ILE A 277 17.38 13.64 14.20
C ILE A 277 16.24 14.64 14.17
N ASN A 278 16.30 15.63 15.04
CA ASN A 278 15.37 16.75 15.04
C ASN A 278 16.11 18.11 15.22
N GLY A 279 15.36 19.20 15.08
CA GLY A 279 15.89 20.57 15.23
C GLY A 279 16.16 21.30 13.91
N ILE A 280 16.02 20.64 12.77
CA ILE A 280 16.24 21.26 11.45
C ILE A 280 14.92 21.27 10.68
N GLU A 281 14.31 22.45 10.55
CA GLU A 281 12.98 22.56 9.88
C GLU A 281 13.04 22.34 8.38
N GLY A 282 14.14 22.73 7.73
CA GLY A 282 14.30 22.67 6.28
C GLY A 282 14.58 21.29 5.71
N ILE A 283 14.73 20.24 6.54
CA ILE A 283 15.00 18.90 6.03
C ILE A 283 13.80 18.32 5.28
N GLY A 284 14.11 17.50 4.30
CA GLY A 284 13.17 16.74 3.50
C GLY A 284 13.75 15.37 3.15
N ILE A 285 12.92 14.50 2.62
CA ILE A 285 13.36 13.18 2.18
C ILE A 285 14.36 13.33 1.02
N GLY A 286 15.44 12.55 1.07
CA GLY A 286 16.55 12.60 0.11
C GLY A 286 17.58 13.68 0.39
N CYS A 287 17.33 14.63 1.32
CA CYS A 287 18.35 15.61 1.64
C CYS A 287 19.54 14.95 2.39
N THR A 288 20.72 15.47 2.13
CA THR A 288 21.95 15.07 2.79
C THR A 288 22.32 16.07 3.88
N ILE A 289 22.56 15.59 5.09
CA ILE A 289 23.08 16.35 6.22
C ILE A 289 24.60 16.19 6.23
N MET A 290 25.32 17.29 6.32
CA MET A 290 26.78 17.33 6.22
C MET A 290 27.39 18.31 7.22
N ASP A 291 28.68 18.20 7.47
CA ASP A 291 29.46 19.24 8.16
C ASP A 291 29.32 20.59 7.44
N THR A 292 29.32 21.68 8.22
CA THR A 292 29.20 23.03 7.66
C THR A 292 30.36 23.42 6.74
N ALA A 293 31.49 22.74 6.84
CA ALA A 293 32.71 22.96 6.03
C ALA A 293 32.74 22.04 4.77
N SER A 294 31.86 21.04 4.65
CA SER A 294 31.85 20.14 3.51
C SER A 294 31.45 20.86 2.23
N PRO A 295 32.08 20.59 1.08
CA PRO A 295 31.67 21.17 -0.20
C PRO A 295 30.32 20.63 -0.63
N ALA A 296 29.54 21.43 -1.36
CA ALA A 296 28.20 21.08 -1.85
C ALA A 296 28.21 19.79 -2.71
N THR A 297 29.29 19.55 -3.44
CA THR A 297 29.48 18.38 -4.31
C THR A 297 29.53 17.05 -3.58
N GLU A 298 29.73 17.04 -2.26
CA GLU A 298 29.66 15.83 -1.43
C GLU A 298 28.24 15.41 -1.07
N ALA A 299 27.23 16.26 -1.30
CA ALA A 299 25.85 15.86 -1.09
C ALA A 299 25.52 14.64 -1.96
N LEU A 300 24.88 13.65 -1.35
CA LEU A 300 24.44 12.45 -2.06
C LEU A 300 23.37 12.79 -3.10
N PRO A 301 23.32 12.09 -4.22
CA PRO A 301 22.23 12.24 -5.18
C PRO A 301 20.87 12.10 -4.50
N MET A 302 19.89 12.86 -4.99
CA MET A 302 18.52 12.69 -4.53
C MET A 302 18.05 11.26 -4.80
N LEU A 303 17.33 10.70 -3.83
CA LEU A 303 16.70 9.41 -4.00
C LEU A 303 15.70 9.49 -5.16
N ARG A 304 15.82 8.58 -6.10
CA ARG A 304 14.82 8.45 -7.17
C ARG A 304 13.53 7.93 -6.55
N ILE A 305 12.48 8.70 -6.70
CA ILE A 305 11.14 8.31 -6.29
C ILE A 305 10.36 8.11 -7.57
N ASP A 306 9.81 6.94 -7.75
CA ASP A 306 8.97 6.68 -8.92
C ASP A 306 7.78 7.65 -8.92
N GLU A 307 7.45 8.15 -10.09
CA GLU A 307 6.38 9.12 -10.27
C GLU A 307 4.99 8.46 -10.08
N PRO A 308 3.98 9.26 -9.65
CA PRO A 308 2.61 8.78 -9.57
C PRO A 308 2.11 8.27 -10.92
N THR A 309 1.39 7.15 -10.91
CA THR A 309 0.77 6.56 -12.10
C THR A 309 -0.74 6.75 -12.16
N LEU A 310 -1.39 6.97 -11.02
CA LEU A 310 -2.83 7.19 -10.89
C LEU A 310 -3.13 8.56 -10.28
N THR A 311 -4.26 9.13 -10.67
CA THR A 311 -4.77 10.40 -10.16
C THR A 311 -6.27 10.31 -9.89
N MET A 312 -6.74 10.99 -8.85
CA MET A 312 -8.15 11.13 -8.48
C MET A 312 -8.44 12.59 -8.08
N ASN A 313 -9.66 13.03 -8.27
CA ASN A 313 -10.10 14.28 -7.70
C ASN A 313 -10.65 14.08 -6.29
N PHE A 314 -10.08 14.79 -5.32
CA PHE A 314 -10.62 14.93 -3.97
C PHE A 314 -11.36 16.26 -3.91
N MET A 315 -12.63 16.25 -3.53
CA MET A 315 -13.46 17.44 -3.56
C MET A 315 -14.36 17.55 -2.34
N VAL A 316 -14.81 18.75 -2.09
CA VAL A 316 -15.81 18.99 -1.04
C VAL A 316 -17.08 18.22 -1.38
N ASN A 317 -17.66 17.54 -0.38
CA ASN A 317 -18.94 16.88 -0.56
C ASN A 317 -20.09 17.91 -0.65
N THR A 318 -20.81 17.86 -1.75
CA THR A 318 -21.92 18.79 -2.05
C THR A 318 -23.28 18.08 -2.11
N SER A 319 -23.37 16.85 -1.59
CA SER A 319 -24.62 16.10 -1.58
C SER A 319 -25.65 16.68 -0.61
N PRO A 320 -26.93 16.34 -0.73
CA PRO A 320 -27.97 16.74 0.24
C PRO A 320 -27.75 16.25 1.67
N LEU A 321 -26.87 15.25 1.87
CA LEU A 321 -26.49 14.73 3.18
C LEU A 321 -25.16 15.29 3.69
N ALA A 322 -24.52 16.20 2.94
CA ALA A 322 -23.22 16.77 3.31
C ALA A 322 -23.25 17.47 4.68
N GLY A 323 -22.15 17.33 5.43
CA GLY A 323 -21.95 17.95 6.73
C GLY A 323 -22.72 17.33 7.90
N ARG A 324 -23.44 16.22 7.68
CA ARG A 324 -24.17 15.56 8.77
C ARG A 324 -23.30 14.61 9.60
N GLU A 325 -22.23 14.10 9.04
CA GLU A 325 -21.41 13.05 9.65
C GLU A 325 -19.95 13.49 9.86
N GLY A 326 -19.40 14.35 9.01
CA GLY A 326 -18.03 14.82 9.07
C GLY A 326 -17.84 16.01 10.01
N LYS A 327 -16.67 16.08 10.65
CA LYS A 327 -16.21 17.26 11.41
C LYS A 327 -15.51 18.27 10.51
N PHE A 328 -14.78 17.79 9.52
CA PHE A 328 -13.97 18.57 8.58
C PHE A 328 -14.58 18.44 7.19
N VAL A 329 -15.25 19.51 6.74
CA VAL A 329 -16.10 19.48 5.53
C VAL A 329 -15.76 20.59 4.53
N THR A 330 -14.83 21.49 4.87
CA THR A 330 -14.51 22.65 4.04
C THR A 330 -13.28 22.41 3.14
N SER A 331 -13.21 23.13 2.01
CA SER A 331 -12.06 23.04 1.10
C SER A 331 -10.74 23.42 1.77
N ARG A 332 -10.75 24.44 2.64
CA ARG A 332 -9.56 24.82 3.40
C ARG A 332 -9.06 23.70 4.32
N GLN A 333 -9.97 23.05 5.06
CA GLN A 333 -9.59 21.93 5.93
C GLN A 333 -9.04 20.75 5.10
N LEU A 334 -9.64 20.48 3.96
CA LEU A 334 -9.18 19.44 3.03
C LEU A 334 -7.78 19.80 2.50
N ARG A 335 -7.56 21.04 2.07
CA ARG A 335 -6.24 21.52 1.62
C ARG A 335 -5.19 21.40 2.72
N ASP A 336 -5.47 21.92 3.91
CA ASP A 336 -4.54 21.86 5.05
C ASP A 336 -4.16 20.42 5.40
N ARG A 337 -5.10 19.47 5.24
CA ARG A 337 -4.84 18.05 5.47
C ARG A 337 -3.94 17.44 4.38
N LEU A 338 -4.20 17.75 3.12
CA LEU A 338 -3.38 17.29 1.99
C LEU A 338 -1.96 17.88 2.07
N ASP A 339 -1.81 19.16 2.41
CA ASP A 339 -0.51 19.80 2.60
C ASP A 339 0.28 19.17 3.76
N ARG A 340 -0.41 18.69 4.80
CA ARG A 340 0.21 17.95 5.89
C ARG A 340 0.71 16.59 5.41
N GLU A 341 -0.07 15.88 4.60
CA GLU A 341 0.32 14.61 4.01
C GLU A 341 1.56 14.74 3.12
N LEU A 342 1.63 15.78 2.29
CA LEU A 342 2.78 16.04 1.40
C LEU A 342 4.11 16.23 2.14
N LYS A 343 4.08 16.55 3.45
CA LYS A 343 5.31 16.71 4.24
C LYS A 343 6.03 15.38 4.51
N SER A 344 5.29 14.29 4.56
CA SER A 344 5.81 12.95 4.85
C SER A 344 5.69 11.97 3.69
N ASN A 345 4.68 12.15 2.83
CA ASN A 345 4.36 11.25 1.73
C ASN A 345 4.90 11.81 0.40
N VAL A 346 6.11 11.43 0.04
CA VAL A 346 6.80 11.94 -1.17
C VAL A 346 6.30 11.33 -2.48
N ALA A 347 5.59 10.21 -2.41
CA ALA A 347 4.98 9.57 -3.58
C ALA A 347 3.64 10.21 -3.96
N LEU A 348 3.14 11.13 -3.13
CA LEU A 348 1.90 11.86 -3.37
C LEU A 348 2.19 13.17 -4.11
N ARG A 349 1.30 13.55 -5.01
CA ARG A 349 1.27 14.88 -5.64
C ARG A 349 -0.13 15.45 -5.52
N VAL A 350 -0.22 16.73 -5.22
CA VAL A 350 -1.50 17.45 -5.17
C VAL A 350 -1.40 18.68 -6.07
N LYS A 351 -2.32 18.79 -7.01
CA LYS A 351 -2.43 19.94 -7.91
C LYS A 351 -3.76 20.63 -7.73
N ASP A 352 -3.74 21.94 -7.81
CA ASP A 352 -4.95 22.77 -7.87
C ASP A 352 -5.54 22.69 -9.27
N THR A 353 -6.85 22.48 -9.36
CA THR A 353 -7.56 22.31 -10.64
C THR A 353 -8.09 23.63 -11.23
N GLY A 354 -7.92 24.75 -10.50
CA GLY A 354 -8.57 26.03 -10.81
C GLY A 354 -9.95 26.18 -10.19
N ASP A 355 -10.47 25.13 -9.55
CA ASP A 355 -11.65 25.14 -8.67
C ASP A 355 -11.17 24.92 -7.23
N ASP A 356 -11.35 25.90 -6.37
CA ASP A 356 -10.90 25.88 -4.98
C ASP A 356 -11.52 24.76 -4.13
N THR A 357 -12.52 24.08 -4.66
CA THR A 357 -13.21 22.96 -4.00
C THR A 357 -12.74 21.59 -4.47
N VAL A 358 -11.85 21.52 -5.48
CA VAL A 358 -11.40 20.29 -6.14
C VAL A 358 -9.87 20.23 -6.19
N PHE A 359 -9.29 19.17 -5.66
CA PHE A 359 -7.86 18.92 -5.67
C PHE A 359 -7.56 17.66 -6.46
N GLU A 360 -6.67 17.75 -7.45
CA GLU A 360 -6.17 16.58 -8.16
C GLU A 360 -5.06 15.93 -7.33
N VAL A 361 -5.32 14.72 -6.83
CA VAL A 361 -4.42 13.96 -5.98
C VAL A 361 -3.89 12.77 -6.75
N SER A 362 -2.58 12.71 -6.94
CA SER A 362 -1.92 11.65 -7.68
C SER A 362 -1.07 10.79 -6.75
N GLY A 363 -1.17 9.49 -6.91
CA GLY A 363 -0.46 8.49 -6.12
C GLY A 363 0.09 7.36 -6.98
N ARG A 364 0.80 6.46 -6.33
CA ARG A 364 1.50 5.34 -6.98
C ARG A 364 0.55 4.27 -7.51
N GLY A 365 -0.54 4.04 -6.78
CA GLY A 365 -1.54 3.04 -7.09
C GLY A 365 -2.84 3.30 -6.36
N GLU A 366 -3.83 2.45 -6.60
CA GLU A 366 -5.17 2.58 -6.05
C GLU A 366 -5.18 2.40 -4.53
N LEU A 367 -4.43 1.41 -4.02
CA LEU A 367 -4.33 1.14 -2.59
C LEU A 367 -3.70 2.32 -1.84
N HIS A 368 -2.70 2.99 -2.42
CA HIS A 368 -2.08 4.18 -1.83
C HIS A 368 -3.10 5.31 -1.62
N LEU A 369 -3.93 5.58 -2.64
CA LEU A 369 -4.96 6.64 -2.56
C LEU A 369 -6.12 6.25 -1.63
N THR A 370 -6.56 4.99 -1.64
CA THR A 370 -7.65 4.52 -0.77
C THR A 370 -7.26 4.46 0.71
N ILE A 371 -5.99 4.17 1.02
CA ILE A 371 -5.47 4.27 2.39
C ILE A 371 -5.47 5.70 2.88
N LEU A 372 -5.06 6.66 2.05
CA LEU A 372 -5.15 8.07 2.40
C LEU A 372 -6.60 8.49 2.69
N LEU A 373 -7.54 8.10 1.83
CA LEU A 373 -8.96 8.35 2.02
C LEU A 373 -9.51 7.74 3.32
N GLU A 374 -9.16 6.49 3.59
CA GLU A 374 -9.60 5.79 4.81
C GLU A 374 -9.03 6.43 6.07
N THR A 375 -7.76 6.87 6.02
CA THR A 375 -7.14 7.62 7.12
C THR A 375 -7.87 8.93 7.37
N MET A 376 -8.14 9.71 6.31
CA MET A 376 -8.89 10.96 6.41
C MET A 376 -10.31 10.74 6.95
N ARG A 377 -10.99 9.68 6.50
CA ARG A 377 -12.31 9.28 6.98
C ARG A 377 -12.31 9.04 8.50
N ARG A 378 -11.33 8.30 9.01
CA ARG A 378 -11.16 8.02 10.46
C ARG A 378 -10.79 9.26 11.27
N GLU A 379 -10.06 10.20 10.67
CA GLU A 379 -9.78 11.50 11.28
C GLU A 379 -11.02 12.39 11.38
N GLY A 380 -12.11 12.06 10.72
CA GLY A 380 -13.37 12.80 10.75
C GLY A 380 -13.62 13.70 9.53
N TYR A 381 -12.87 13.53 8.45
CA TYR A 381 -13.10 14.24 7.20
C TYR A 381 -14.29 13.67 6.44
N GLU A 382 -15.00 14.56 5.75
CA GLU A 382 -16.04 14.23 4.80
C GLU A 382 -15.72 14.89 3.46
N LEU A 383 -15.65 14.06 2.40
CA LEU A 383 -15.28 14.51 1.06
C LEU A 383 -15.97 13.65 0.00
N ALA A 384 -15.91 14.07 -1.24
CA ALA A 384 -16.28 13.27 -2.39
C ALA A 384 -15.04 12.99 -3.26
N VAL A 385 -15.01 11.85 -3.93
CA VAL A 385 -13.90 11.49 -4.83
C VAL A 385 -14.40 11.00 -6.18
N SER A 386 -13.62 11.24 -7.21
CA SER A 386 -13.87 10.76 -8.56
C SER A 386 -13.27 9.38 -8.79
N ARG A 387 -13.62 8.76 -9.93
CA ARG A 387 -12.95 7.56 -10.43
C ARG A 387 -11.44 7.80 -10.58
N PRO A 388 -10.58 6.83 -10.24
CA PRO A 388 -9.16 6.87 -10.54
C PRO A 388 -8.92 6.94 -12.06
N ARG A 389 -7.90 7.70 -12.46
CA ARG A 389 -7.46 7.81 -13.84
C ARG A 389 -5.96 7.65 -13.91
N VAL A 390 -5.45 7.09 -15.01
CA VAL A 390 -4.01 7.02 -15.23
C VAL A 390 -3.45 8.39 -15.59
N VAL A 391 -2.23 8.64 -15.18
CA VAL A 391 -1.47 9.83 -15.55
C VAL A 391 -0.85 9.59 -16.90
N PHE A 392 -1.27 10.34 -17.92
CA PHE A 392 -0.65 10.30 -19.25
C PHE A 392 0.55 11.23 -19.32
N LYS A 393 1.53 10.86 -20.13
CA LYS A 393 2.69 11.70 -20.46
C LYS A 393 2.75 11.94 -21.95
N GLU A 394 3.33 13.06 -22.36
CA GLU A 394 3.68 13.35 -23.74
C GLU A 394 5.18 13.15 -23.91
N VAL A 395 5.56 12.22 -24.76
CA VAL A 395 6.96 11.90 -25.06
C VAL A 395 7.11 12.02 -26.59
N ASP A 396 7.99 12.89 -27.04
CA ASP A 396 8.24 13.16 -28.47
C ASP A 396 6.98 13.50 -29.29
N GLY A 397 5.97 14.13 -28.64
CA GLY A 397 4.70 14.50 -29.27
C GLY A 397 3.68 13.35 -29.37
N GLU A 398 3.98 12.20 -28.79
CA GLU A 398 3.09 11.04 -28.70
C GLU A 398 2.59 10.85 -27.26
N ARG A 399 1.31 10.50 -27.12
CA ARG A 399 0.69 10.27 -25.81
C ARG A 399 1.08 8.90 -25.29
N HIS A 400 1.72 8.83 -24.13
CA HIS A 400 2.13 7.63 -23.43
C HIS A 400 1.28 7.40 -22.19
N GLU A 401 1.02 6.13 -21.88
CA GLU A 401 0.35 5.69 -20.66
C GLU A 401 1.22 4.71 -19.87
N PRO A 402 1.01 4.58 -18.52
CA PRO A 402 1.75 3.62 -17.74
C PRO A 402 1.29 2.20 -18.07
N PHE A 403 2.27 1.29 -18.24
CA PHE A 403 2.07 -0.14 -18.34
C PHE A 403 2.53 -0.83 -17.07
N GLU A 404 1.89 -1.95 -16.78
CA GLU A 404 2.19 -2.77 -15.62
C GLU A 404 2.44 -4.22 -16.02
N LEU A 405 3.32 -4.87 -15.29
CA LEU A 405 3.50 -6.32 -15.32
C LEU A 405 2.53 -6.91 -14.30
N LEU A 406 1.54 -7.61 -14.79
CA LEU A 406 0.51 -8.28 -14.01
C LEU A 406 0.87 -9.76 -13.88
N THR A 407 0.89 -10.27 -12.67
CA THR A 407 0.98 -11.70 -12.38
C THR A 407 -0.32 -12.14 -11.73
N VAL A 408 -0.98 -13.12 -12.30
CA VAL A 408 -2.16 -13.77 -11.73
C VAL A 408 -1.90 -15.26 -11.55
N ASP A 409 -2.37 -15.81 -10.44
CA ASP A 409 -2.30 -17.23 -10.11
C ASP A 409 -3.73 -17.73 -9.91
N VAL A 410 -4.19 -18.61 -10.79
CA VAL A 410 -5.58 -19.02 -10.90
C VAL A 410 -5.72 -20.54 -10.97
N GLU A 411 -6.83 -21.08 -10.50
CA GLU A 411 -7.20 -22.47 -10.75
C GLU A 411 -7.45 -22.67 -12.26
N ASP A 412 -7.05 -23.82 -12.81
CA ASP A 412 -7.17 -24.14 -14.23
C ASP A 412 -8.61 -23.97 -14.75
N ALA A 413 -9.59 -24.21 -13.89
CA ALA A 413 -11.01 -24.05 -14.22
C ALA A 413 -11.39 -22.58 -14.54
N HIS A 414 -10.65 -21.60 -14.03
CA HIS A 414 -10.93 -20.17 -14.21
C HIS A 414 -10.00 -19.51 -15.23
N GLN A 415 -8.94 -20.22 -15.67
CA GLN A 415 -7.90 -19.69 -16.56
C GLN A 415 -8.48 -19.04 -17.82
N GLY A 416 -9.35 -19.77 -18.55
CA GLY A 416 -9.89 -19.28 -19.82
C GLY A 416 -10.67 -17.98 -19.71
N GLY A 417 -11.54 -17.84 -18.68
CA GLY A 417 -12.29 -16.62 -18.44
C GLY A 417 -11.41 -15.43 -18.08
N VAL A 418 -10.39 -15.67 -17.26
CA VAL A 418 -9.42 -14.61 -16.87
C VAL A 418 -8.61 -14.16 -18.08
N MET A 419 -8.13 -15.08 -18.92
CA MET A 419 -7.39 -14.75 -20.14
C MET A 419 -8.24 -13.95 -21.14
N GLU A 420 -9.52 -14.30 -21.33
CA GLU A 420 -10.45 -13.55 -22.17
C GLU A 420 -10.63 -12.12 -21.67
N GLU A 421 -10.85 -11.93 -20.36
CA GLU A 421 -11.05 -10.61 -19.78
C GLU A 421 -9.78 -9.76 -19.86
N LEU A 422 -8.60 -10.31 -19.58
CA LEU A 422 -7.32 -9.61 -19.70
C LEU A 422 -7.03 -9.21 -21.17
N GLY A 423 -7.37 -10.05 -22.13
CA GLY A 423 -7.29 -9.73 -23.55
C GLY A 423 -8.20 -8.56 -23.94
N ARG A 424 -9.44 -8.54 -23.44
CA ARG A 424 -10.39 -7.42 -23.62
C ARG A 424 -9.86 -6.11 -23.03
N ARG A 425 -9.14 -6.20 -21.90
CA ARG A 425 -8.46 -5.07 -21.24
C ARG A 425 -7.12 -4.70 -21.86
N LYS A 426 -6.82 -5.24 -23.06
CA LYS A 426 -5.61 -4.98 -23.84
C LYS A 426 -4.32 -5.46 -23.16
N GLY A 427 -4.38 -6.51 -22.36
CA GLY A 427 -3.19 -7.19 -21.83
C GLY A 427 -2.55 -8.11 -22.86
N ASP A 428 -1.21 -8.09 -22.91
CA ASP A 428 -0.39 -9.02 -23.69
C ASP A 428 0.12 -10.13 -22.78
N LEU A 429 -0.19 -11.38 -23.11
CA LEU A 429 0.34 -12.53 -22.37
C LEU A 429 1.85 -12.66 -22.63
N LEU A 430 2.63 -12.64 -21.57
CA LEU A 430 4.08 -12.81 -21.61
C LEU A 430 4.50 -14.25 -21.34
N ASP A 431 3.87 -14.88 -20.32
CA ASP A 431 4.24 -16.22 -19.87
C ASP A 431 3.04 -16.94 -19.23
N MET A 432 3.08 -18.28 -19.27
CA MET A 432 2.08 -19.15 -18.70
C MET A 432 2.73 -20.40 -18.11
N GLN A 433 2.64 -20.57 -16.80
CA GLN A 433 3.30 -21.66 -16.06
C GLN A 433 2.28 -22.44 -15.23
N PRO A 434 1.87 -23.64 -15.68
CA PRO A 434 1.05 -24.53 -14.86
C PRO A 434 1.89 -25.16 -13.74
N ASP A 435 1.34 -25.26 -12.53
CA ASP A 435 2.01 -25.86 -11.37
C ASP A 435 1.91 -27.39 -11.32
N GLY A 436 1.18 -27.98 -12.28
CA GLY A 436 0.91 -29.42 -12.33
C GLY A 436 -0.04 -29.93 -11.23
N ARG A 437 -0.69 -29.06 -10.48
CA ARG A 437 -1.60 -29.36 -9.37
C ARG A 437 -2.97 -28.71 -9.48
N GLY A 438 -3.29 -28.19 -10.66
CA GLY A 438 -4.57 -27.55 -10.95
C GLY A 438 -4.57 -26.03 -10.82
N ARG A 439 -3.40 -25.40 -10.75
CA ARG A 439 -3.24 -23.95 -10.81
C ARG A 439 -2.28 -23.55 -11.93
N THR A 440 -2.54 -22.39 -12.52
CA THR A 440 -1.70 -21.80 -13.56
C THR A 440 -1.37 -20.36 -13.20
N ARG A 441 -0.08 -20.03 -13.29
CA ARG A 441 0.43 -18.66 -13.19
C ARG A 441 0.49 -18.06 -14.58
N LEU A 442 -0.09 -16.86 -14.73
CA LEU A 442 -0.09 -16.09 -15.96
C LEU A 442 0.62 -14.76 -15.72
N GLU A 443 1.49 -14.37 -16.63
CA GLU A 443 2.16 -13.07 -16.62
C GLU A 443 1.72 -12.24 -17.83
N TYR A 444 1.29 -11.02 -17.59
CA TYR A 444 0.82 -10.11 -18.63
C TYR A 444 1.54 -8.77 -18.52
N ARG A 445 1.70 -8.11 -19.67
CA ARG A 445 1.98 -6.68 -19.76
C ARG A 445 0.68 -5.98 -20.16
N ILE A 446 0.18 -5.08 -19.32
CA ILE A 446 -1.14 -4.48 -19.47
C ILE A 446 -1.11 -2.97 -19.19
N PRO A 447 -1.87 -2.13 -19.93
CA PRO A 447 -2.04 -0.73 -19.58
C PRO A 447 -2.64 -0.61 -18.16
N ALA A 448 -2.09 0.25 -17.31
CA ALA A 448 -2.55 0.41 -15.92
C ALA A 448 -4.06 0.74 -15.84
N ARG A 449 -4.62 1.50 -16.81
CA ARG A 449 -6.07 1.74 -16.87
C ARG A 449 -6.90 0.47 -17.09
N GLY A 450 -6.31 -0.60 -17.61
CA GLY A 450 -6.94 -1.91 -17.76
C GLY A 450 -7.11 -2.64 -16.42
N LEU A 451 -6.36 -2.25 -15.39
CA LEU A 451 -6.45 -2.82 -14.04
C LEU A 451 -7.45 -2.10 -13.15
N ILE A 452 -7.83 -0.86 -13.49
CA ILE A 452 -8.85 -0.12 -12.72
C ILE A 452 -10.17 -0.91 -12.76
N GLY A 453 -10.68 -1.26 -11.56
CA GLY A 453 -11.89 -2.05 -11.37
C GLY A 453 -11.75 -3.54 -11.70
N PHE A 454 -10.55 -4.03 -12.02
CA PHE A 454 -10.35 -5.43 -12.37
C PHE A 454 -10.28 -6.35 -11.15
N GLN A 455 -9.80 -5.90 -10.01
CA GLN A 455 -9.59 -6.75 -8.83
C GLN A 455 -10.87 -7.41 -8.34
N ASN A 456 -11.95 -6.66 -8.22
CA ASN A 456 -13.25 -7.20 -7.80
C ASN A 456 -13.86 -8.16 -8.85
N GLU A 457 -13.69 -7.84 -10.13
CA GLU A 457 -14.13 -8.71 -11.22
C GLU A 457 -13.33 -10.02 -11.21
N PHE A 458 -12.01 -9.93 -11.06
CA PHE A 458 -11.11 -11.08 -10.94
C PHE A 458 -11.46 -11.99 -9.77
N LEU A 459 -11.69 -11.44 -8.58
CA LEU A 459 -12.11 -12.23 -7.41
C LEU A 459 -13.48 -12.90 -7.65
N THR A 460 -14.39 -12.23 -8.33
CA THR A 460 -15.69 -12.82 -8.69
C THR A 460 -15.52 -13.97 -9.69
N MET A 461 -14.72 -13.78 -10.74
CA MET A 461 -14.45 -14.79 -11.77
C MET A 461 -13.75 -16.03 -11.20
N THR A 462 -12.86 -15.83 -10.24
CA THR A 462 -12.09 -16.89 -9.57
C THR A 462 -12.73 -17.40 -8.28
N ARG A 463 -13.95 -16.97 -7.95
CA ARG A 463 -14.65 -17.31 -6.71
C ARG A 463 -13.83 -17.03 -5.44
N GLY A 464 -12.99 -16.01 -5.49
CA GLY A 464 -12.11 -15.62 -4.40
C GLY A 464 -10.82 -16.43 -4.24
N THR A 465 -10.56 -17.42 -5.11
CA THR A 465 -9.36 -18.29 -5.01
C THR A 465 -8.16 -17.77 -5.80
N GLY A 466 -8.39 -16.79 -6.69
CA GLY A 466 -7.33 -16.19 -7.51
C GLY A 466 -6.45 -15.23 -6.71
N LEU A 467 -5.17 -15.21 -7.04
CA LEU A 467 -4.19 -14.28 -6.50
C LEU A 467 -3.69 -13.37 -7.61
N MET A 468 -3.61 -12.08 -7.33
CA MET A 468 -3.21 -11.07 -8.30
C MET A 468 -2.19 -10.12 -7.69
N SER A 469 -1.19 -9.75 -8.48
CA SER A 469 -0.22 -8.71 -8.15
C SER A 469 0.21 -8.02 -9.43
N HIS A 470 0.42 -6.73 -9.37
CA HIS A 470 0.91 -5.96 -10.50
C HIS A 470 1.97 -4.96 -10.06
N ILE A 471 2.88 -4.62 -10.96
CA ILE A 471 3.97 -3.68 -10.73
C ILE A 471 4.12 -2.78 -11.95
N PHE A 472 4.43 -1.51 -11.71
CA PHE A 472 4.76 -0.58 -12.79
C PHE A 472 5.95 -1.09 -13.60
N ASP A 473 5.81 -1.08 -14.92
CA ASP A 473 6.84 -1.43 -15.88
C ASP A 473 7.48 -0.16 -16.46
N GLU A 474 6.79 0.47 -17.40
CA GLU A 474 7.25 1.66 -18.09
C GLU A 474 6.09 2.51 -18.63
N TYR A 475 6.41 3.70 -19.10
CA TYR A 475 5.50 4.47 -19.95
C TYR A 475 5.71 4.08 -21.40
N ALA A 476 4.64 3.68 -22.11
CA ALA A 476 4.66 3.30 -23.52
C ALA A 476 3.49 3.98 -24.26
N PRO A 477 3.52 4.01 -25.62
CA PRO A 477 2.46 4.60 -26.41
C PRO A 477 1.08 4.12 -25.99
N ALA A 478 0.16 5.05 -25.79
CA ALA A 478 -1.19 4.77 -25.30
C ALA A 478 -1.96 3.90 -26.30
N ARG A 479 -2.60 2.84 -25.82
CA ARG A 479 -3.44 1.98 -26.67
C ARG A 479 -4.75 2.68 -27.00
N GLU A 480 -5.22 2.52 -28.21
CA GLU A 480 -6.47 3.10 -28.68
C GLU A 480 -7.70 2.42 -28.04
N GLY A 481 -8.76 3.20 -27.87
CA GLY A 481 -10.06 2.76 -27.39
C GLY A 481 -10.23 2.86 -25.87
N SER A 482 -11.47 2.70 -25.44
CA SER A 482 -11.84 2.62 -24.03
C SER A 482 -11.44 1.26 -23.45
N ILE A 483 -10.98 1.25 -22.21
CA ILE A 483 -10.53 0.04 -21.51
C ILE A 483 -11.09 0.07 -20.09
N GLY A 484 -11.61 -1.05 -19.62
CA GLY A 484 -12.06 -1.19 -18.22
C GLY A 484 -13.37 -0.46 -17.89
N GLU A 485 -14.25 -0.25 -18.87
CA GLU A 485 -15.59 0.28 -18.61
C GLU A 485 -16.45 -0.77 -17.90
N ARG A 486 -17.28 -0.29 -16.97
CA ARG A 486 -18.25 -1.12 -16.26
C ARG A 486 -19.30 -1.66 -17.25
N ARG A 487 -19.60 -2.95 -17.16
CA ARG A 487 -20.58 -3.60 -18.06
C ARG A 487 -22.04 -3.27 -17.69
N ASN A 488 -22.31 -3.09 -16.41
CA ASN A 488 -23.65 -2.91 -15.88
C ASN A 488 -23.93 -1.45 -15.55
N GLY A 489 -25.12 -0.97 -15.85
CA GLY A 489 -25.59 0.31 -15.38
C GLY A 489 -25.89 0.31 -13.88
N VAL A 490 -26.42 1.42 -13.37
CA VAL A 490 -26.78 1.60 -11.98
C VAL A 490 -28.25 1.92 -11.78
N LEU A 491 -28.76 1.60 -10.58
CA LEU A 491 -30.07 2.02 -10.11
C LEU A 491 -29.91 3.36 -9.38
N ILE A 492 -30.59 4.40 -9.86
CA ILE A 492 -30.46 5.77 -9.38
C ILE A 492 -31.76 6.17 -8.66
N SER A 493 -31.66 6.69 -7.45
CA SER A 493 -32.83 7.22 -6.73
C SER A 493 -33.42 8.44 -7.43
N GLN A 494 -34.74 8.43 -7.63
CA GLN A 494 -35.49 9.53 -8.21
C GLN A 494 -35.77 10.63 -7.22
N ASP A 495 -35.91 10.31 -5.95
CA ASP A 495 -36.45 11.20 -4.91
C ASP A 495 -35.62 11.19 -3.63
N ASN A 496 -35.87 12.21 -2.79
CA ASN A 496 -35.33 12.32 -1.45
C ASN A 496 -36.27 11.64 -0.43
N GLY A 497 -35.72 10.87 0.50
CA GLY A 497 -36.48 10.21 1.56
C GLY A 497 -35.74 9.04 2.18
N GLU A 498 -36.47 8.13 2.81
CA GLU A 498 -35.96 6.90 3.38
C GLU A 498 -36.31 5.69 2.52
N ALA A 499 -35.40 4.76 2.36
CA ALA A 499 -35.64 3.53 1.62
C ALA A 499 -36.72 2.69 2.28
N VAL A 500 -37.74 2.27 1.51
CA VAL A 500 -38.84 1.47 1.99
C VAL A 500 -38.67 0.01 1.58
N ALA A 501 -38.80 -0.92 2.54
CA ALA A 501 -38.62 -2.35 2.30
C ALA A 501 -39.43 -2.89 1.11
N TYR A 502 -40.70 -2.46 0.97
CA TYR A 502 -41.57 -2.87 -0.13
C TYR A 502 -41.07 -2.38 -1.50
N ALA A 503 -40.53 -1.16 -1.58
CA ALA A 503 -39.98 -0.64 -2.82
C ALA A 503 -38.68 -1.39 -3.19
N LEU A 504 -37.78 -1.61 -2.23
CA LEU A 504 -36.54 -2.37 -2.44
C LEU A 504 -36.85 -3.81 -2.88
N TRP A 505 -37.84 -4.45 -2.29
CA TRP A 505 -38.30 -5.80 -2.69
C TRP A 505 -38.67 -5.86 -4.16
N LYS A 506 -39.40 -4.89 -4.68
CA LYS A 506 -39.74 -4.82 -6.11
C LYS A 506 -38.57 -4.48 -7.00
N LEU A 507 -37.58 -3.74 -6.48
CA LEU A 507 -36.41 -3.32 -7.24
C LEU A 507 -35.34 -4.41 -7.33
N GLN A 508 -35.30 -5.37 -6.40
CA GLN A 508 -34.31 -6.46 -6.43
C GLN A 508 -34.39 -7.35 -7.69
N ASP A 509 -35.54 -7.38 -8.40
CA ASP A 509 -35.64 -8.03 -9.71
C ASP A 509 -34.89 -7.28 -10.82
N ARG A 510 -34.56 -6.01 -10.57
CA ARG A 510 -33.82 -5.14 -11.50
C ARG A 510 -32.31 -5.16 -11.27
N GLY A 511 -31.87 -5.62 -10.10
CA GLY A 511 -30.47 -5.67 -9.75
C GLY A 511 -30.23 -5.82 -8.26
N ARG A 512 -28.96 -5.75 -7.87
CA ARG A 512 -28.52 -5.89 -6.46
C ARG A 512 -28.43 -4.53 -5.80
N MET A 513 -28.95 -4.43 -4.58
CA MET A 513 -28.99 -3.17 -3.82
C MET A 513 -27.70 -2.91 -3.05
N PHE A 514 -27.42 -1.63 -2.78
CA PHE A 514 -26.37 -1.14 -1.87
C PHE A 514 -26.97 -0.61 -0.55
N VAL A 515 -28.28 -0.41 -0.49
CA VAL A 515 -28.97 0.25 0.61
C VAL A 515 -29.91 -0.70 1.33
N ASN A 516 -30.10 -0.44 2.63
CA ASN A 516 -31.06 -1.13 3.48
C ASN A 516 -32.37 -0.34 3.60
N PRO A 517 -33.48 -0.99 4.02
CA PRO A 517 -34.65 -0.26 4.45
C PRO A 517 -34.33 0.70 5.60
N GLY A 518 -34.84 1.92 5.51
CA GLY A 518 -34.61 2.99 6.50
C GLY A 518 -33.37 3.87 6.20
N ASP A 519 -32.55 3.51 5.22
CA ASP A 519 -31.42 4.36 4.82
C ASP A 519 -31.93 5.66 4.17
N ALA A 520 -31.29 6.78 4.53
CA ALA A 520 -31.58 8.09 3.94
C ALA A 520 -31.06 8.15 2.50
N LEU A 521 -31.94 8.52 1.59
CA LEU A 521 -31.69 8.61 0.16
C LEU A 521 -31.95 10.02 -0.36
N TYR A 522 -31.32 10.35 -1.50
CA TYR A 522 -31.58 11.60 -2.22
C TYR A 522 -31.57 11.38 -3.74
N GLU A 523 -32.15 12.30 -4.49
CA GLU A 523 -32.17 12.27 -5.96
C GLU A 523 -30.73 12.22 -6.51
N GLY A 524 -30.47 11.28 -7.42
CA GLY A 524 -29.13 11.09 -7.99
C GLY A 524 -28.22 10.16 -7.20
N MET A 525 -28.61 9.68 -6.01
CA MET A 525 -27.88 8.68 -5.26
C MET A 525 -27.98 7.32 -5.97
N ILE A 526 -26.86 6.61 -6.08
CA ILE A 526 -26.80 5.26 -6.65
C ILE A 526 -27.11 4.27 -5.53
N ILE A 527 -28.17 3.50 -5.71
CA ILE A 527 -28.70 2.58 -4.70
C ILE A 527 -28.51 1.11 -5.02
N GLY A 528 -27.95 0.79 -6.20
CA GLY A 528 -27.70 -0.58 -6.60
C GLY A 528 -27.10 -0.71 -7.99
N ILE A 529 -26.73 -1.94 -8.35
CA ILE A 529 -26.27 -2.34 -9.69
C ILE A 529 -27.49 -2.74 -10.51
N HIS A 530 -27.63 -2.18 -11.72
CA HIS A 530 -28.65 -2.63 -12.66
C HIS A 530 -28.20 -3.95 -13.33
N SER A 531 -29.13 -4.86 -13.56
CA SER A 531 -28.84 -6.12 -14.27
C SER A 531 -28.56 -5.95 -15.77
N ARG A 532 -28.81 -4.76 -16.34
CA ARG A 532 -28.55 -4.38 -17.73
C ARG A 532 -27.44 -3.35 -17.80
N ASP A 533 -27.00 -3.05 -19.00
CA ASP A 533 -25.91 -2.12 -19.34
C ASP A 533 -26.27 -0.62 -19.18
N ASN A 534 -27.56 -0.29 -19.10
CA ASN A 534 -28.02 1.10 -18.97
C ASN A 534 -28.38 1.49 -17.54
N ASP A 535 -28.21 2.75 -17.21
CA ASP A 535 -28.67 3.33 -15.97
C ASP A 535 -30.21 3.38 -15.91
N LEU A 536 -30.75 3.13 -14.72
CA LEU A 536 -32.20 3.15 -14.49
C LEU A 536 -32.56 4.01 -13.29
N VAL A 537 -33.34 5.06 -13.53
CA VAL A 537 -33.91 5.89 -12.47
C VAL A 537 -35.11 5.17 -11.86
N VAL A 538 -35.12 5.02 -10.55
CA VAL A 538 -36.11 4.24 -9.81
C VAL A 538 -36.62 4.98 -8.57
N ASN A 539 -37.80 4.60 -8.07
CA ASN A 539 -38.33 5.16 -6.85
C ASN A 539 -38.25 4.16 -5.68
N PRO A 540 -37.25 4.31 -4.78
CA PRO A 540 -37.02 3.41 -3.65
C PRO A 540 -37.81 3.76 -2.39
N ILE A 541 -38.57 4.87 -2.40
CA ILE A 541 -39.32 5.38 -1.23
C ILE A 541 -40.84 5.12 -1.32
N LYS A 542 -41.32 4.57 -2.44
CA LYS A 542 -42.74 4.36 -2.65
C LYS A 542 -43.29 3.20 -1.81
N GLY A 543 -44.05 3.51 -0.77
CA GLY A 543 -44.72 2.51 0.06
C GLY A 543 -45.80 1.72 -0.67
N LYS A 544 -46.27 0.65 -0.04
CA LYS A 544 -47.42 -0.13 -0.50
C LYS A 544 -48.68 0.75 -0.42
N GLN A 545 -49.37 0.96 -1.54
CA GLN A 545 -50.69 1.60 -1.50
C GLN A 545 -51.68 0.60 -0.93
N LEU A 546 -52.29 0.95 0.18
CA LEU A 546 -53.39 0.16 0.78
C LEU A 546 -54.64 0.28 -0.11
N THR A 547 -54.87 -0.69 -0.97
CA THR A 547 -55.97 -0.66 -1.92
C THR A 547 -57.21 -1.45 -1.46
N ASN A 548 -57.17 -2.28 -0.39
CA ASN A 548 -58.33 -3.01 0.10
C ASN A 548 -58.22 -3.42 1.57
N VAL A 549 -59.21 -3.06 2.36
CA VAL A 549 -59.34 -3.41 3.79
C VAL A 549 -59.53 -4.93 4.02
N ARG A 550 -59.93 -5.69 3.00
CA ARG A 550 -60.15 -7.14 3.10
C ARG A 550 -58.93 -8.02 2.94
N ALA A 551 -57.78 -7.46 2.50
CA ALA A 551 -56.54 -8.20 2.29
C ALA A 551 -55.51 -7.99 3.41
N SER A 552 -55.86 -7.34 4.51
CA SER A 552 -54.90 -7.03 5.62
C SER A 552 -54.42 -8.24 6.43
N GLY A 553 -54.98 -9.44 6.17
CA GLY A 553 -54.60 -10.70 6.84
C GLY A 553 -53.61 -11.59 6.07
N THR A 554 -53.23 -11.22 4.86
CA THR A 554 -52.29 -11.99 4.01
C THR A 554 -51.12 -11.14 3.54
N ASP A 555 -50.47 -10.41 4.46
CA ASP A 555 -49.19 -9.78 4.13
C ASP A 555 -48.11 -10.87 4.05
N GLU A 556 -47.75 -11.23 2.81
CA GLU A 556 -46.56 -12.04 2.57
C GLU A 556 -45.35 -11.34 3.13
N ALA A 557 -44.53 -12.06 3.92
CA ALA A 557 -43.28 -11.54 4.47
C ALA A 557 -42.38 -11.09 3.32
N VAL A 558 -42.05 -9.81 3.30
CA VAL A 558 -41.10 -9.24 2.31
C VAL A 558 -39.72 -9.83 2.57
N ARG A 559 -39.23 -10.68 1.66
CA ARG A 559 -37.87 -11.22 1.73
C ARG A 559 -36.96 -10.36 0.87
N LEU A 560 -35.99 -9.72 1.51
CA LEU A 560 -34.95 -8.95 0.84
C LEU A 560 -33.68 -9.76 0.73
N VAL A 561 -33.03 -9.69 -0.41
CA VAL A 561 -31.63 -10.13 -0.57
C VAL A 561 -30.75 -9.12 0.17
N PRO A 562 -29.82 -9.57 1.01
CA PRO A 562 -28.90 -8.66 1.69
C PRO A 562 -28.17 -7.76 0.68
N PRO A 563 -28.06 -6.45 0.95
CA PRO A 563 -27.35 -5.53 0.08
C PRO A 563 -25.86 -5.84 0.04
N ILE A 564 -25.21 -5.41 -1.03
CA ILE A 564 -23.76 -5.45 -1.13
C ILE A 564 -23.19 -4.47 -0.11
N GLN A 565 -22.33 -4.96 0.78
CA GLN A 565 -21.60 -4.11 1.72
C GLN A 565 -20.53 -3.32 0.94
N MET A 566 -20.60 -2.00 1.04
CA MET A 566 -19.73 -1.10 0.31
C MET A 566 -18.45 -0.85 1.11
N SER A 567 -17.31 -1.42 0.68
CA SER A 567 -15.99 -0.97 1.12
C SER A 567 -15.54 0.23 0.30
N LEU A 568 -14.55 0.98 0.80
CA LEU A 568 -14.03 2.15 0.09
C LEU A 568 -13.37 1.75 -1.23
N GLU A 569 -12.59 0.68 -1.22
CA GLU A 569 -11.95 0.11 -2.39
C GLU A 569 -12.98 -0.28 -3.45
N TYR A 570 -13.97 -1.07 -3.04
CA TYR A 570 -15.06 -1.47 -3.95
C TYR A 570 -15.78 -0.25 -4.54
N ALA A 571 -16.05 0.77 -3.72
CA ALA A 571 -16.74 1.98 -4.16
C ALA A 571 -15.95 2.75 -5.22
N VAL A 572 -14.65 2.93 -4.98
CA VAL A 572 -13.73 3.66 -5.87
C VAL A 572 -13.53 2.93 -7.21
N GLU A 573 -13.39 1.60 -7.16
CA GLU A 573 -13.27 0.76 -8.36
C GLU A 573 -14.58 0.69 -9.16
N PHE A 574 -15.72 0.74 -8.47
CA PHE A 574 -17.03 0.52 -9.06
C PHE A 574 -17.52 1.71 -9.89
N ILE A 575 -17.26 2.94 -9.46
CA ILE A 575 -17.81 4.15 -10.07
C ILE A 575 -17.31 4.38 -11.48
N ASP A 576 -18.16 5.03 -12.29
CA ASP A 576 -17.81 5.50 -13.63
C ASP A 576 -17.44 6.99 -13.64
N ASP A 577 -17.05 7.53 -14.80
CA ASP A 577 -16.51 8.90 -14.95
C ASP A 577 -17.53 10.00 -14.58
N ASP A 578 -18.81 9.72 -14.69
CA ASP A 578 -19.90 10.63 -14.31
C ASP A 578 -20.43 10.40 -12.88
N GLU A 579 -19.72 9.59 -12.10
CA GLU A 579 -20.08 9.19 -10.74
C GLU A 579 -19.07 9.64 -9.72
N LEU A 580 -19.47 9.72 -8.46
CA LEU A 580 -18.65 10.10 -7.33
C LEU A 580 -18.92 9.18 -6.14
N VAL A 581 -17.89 8.96 -5.33
CA VAL A 581 -18.01 8.34 -4.00
C VAL A 581 -18.06 9.44 -2.94
N GLU A 582 -19.10 9.43 -2.11
CA GLU A 582 -19.10 10.19 -0.86
C GLU A 582 -18.43 9.39 0.23
N VAL A 583 -17.39 9.95 0.81
CA VAL A 583 -16.62 9.36 1.90
C VAL A 583 -16.88 10.16 3.17
N THR A 584 -17.50 9.54 4.16
CA THR A 584 -17.78 10.16 5.46
C THR A 584 -17.29 9.26 6.59
N PRO A 585 -17.15 9.75 7.83
CA PRO A 585 -16.76 8.91 8.95
C PRO A 585 -17.64 7.67 9.18
N LYS A 586 -18.92 7.75 8.82
CA LYS A 586 -19.89 6.68 9.10
C LYS A 586 -20.38 5.94 7.86
N SER A 587 -20.31 6.56 6.68
CA SER A 587 -20.97 6.04 5.48
C SER A 587 -20.08 6.19 4.25
N ILE A 588 -20.23 5.24 3.33
CA ILE A 588 -19.71 5.30 1.96
C ILE A 588 -20.92 5.22 1.05
N ARG A 589 -21.16 6.26 0.25
CA ARG A 589 -22.31 6.37 -0.64
C ARG A 589 -21.87 6.68 -2.06
N LEU A 590 -22.56 6.15 -3.04
CA LEU A 590 -22.31 6.43 -4.45
C LEU A 590 -23.37 7.39 -4.98
N ARG A 591 -22.96 8.30 -5.87
CA ARG A 591 -23.89 9.21 -6.51
C ARG A 591 -23.47 9.60 -7.91
N LYS A 592 -24.43 10.03 -8.71
CA LYS A 592 -24.12 10.71 -9.97
C LYS A 592 -23.49 12.10 -9.68
N ARG A 593 -22.61 12.55 -10.58
CA ARG A 593 -22.00 13.87 -10.50
C ARG A 593 -23.07 14.96 -10.57
N TYR A 594 -24.03 14.82 -11.48
CA TYR A 594 -25.21 15.65 -11.62
C TYR A 594 -26.39 14.95 -11.01
N LEU A 595 -26.97 15.54 -9.95
CA LEU A 595 -27.97 14.86 -9.12
C LEU A 595 -29.31 14.75 -9.82
N THR A 596 -29.79 15.83 -10.45
CA THR A 596 -31.11 15.84 -11.09
C THR A 596 -31.07 15.18 -12.47
N GLU A 597 -32.16 14.52 -12.83
CA GLU A 597 -32.30 13.89 -14.15
C GLU A 597 -32.19 14.91 -15.30
N ASN A 598 -32.69 16.13 -15.08
CA ASN A 598 -32.62 17.20 -16.08
C ASN A 598 -31.17 17.67 -16.34
N GLU A 599 -30.38 17.79 -15.28
CA GLU A 599 -28.95 18.13 -15.41
C GLU A 599 -28.20 17.03 -16.17
N ARG A 600 -28.41 15.77 -15.82
CA ARG A 600 -27.79 14.62 -16.53
C ARG A 600 -28.11 14.64 -18.01
N LYS A 601 -29.40 14.80 -18.37
CA LYS A 601 -29.83 14.90 -19.78
C LYS A 601 -29.22 16.10 -20.52
N ARG A 602 -29.11 17.26 -19.84
CA ARG A 602 -28.48 18.46 -20.43
C ARG A 602 -27.00 18.21 -20.72
N MET A 603 -26.28 17.62 -19.75
CA MET A 603 -24.84 17.36 -19.89
C MET A 603 -24.54 16.28 -20.94
N SER A 604 -25.34 15.22 -21.00
CA SER A 604 -25.22 14.19 -22.05
C SER A 604 -25.39 14.78 -23.45
N ARG A 605 -26.34 15.71 -23.64
CA ARG A 605 -26.53 16.40 -24.94
C ARG A 605 -25.40 17.40 -25.27
N ALA A 606 -24.73 17.93 -24.27
CA ALA A 606 -23.59 18.85 -24.47
C ALA A 606 -22.29 18.11 -24.81
N ALA A 607 -22.20 16.83 -24.44
CA ALA A 607 -21.05 15.97 -24.69
C ALA A 607 -21.14 15.17 -26.01
N ALA A 608 -22.35 15.02 -26.58
CA ALA A 608 -22.63 14.45 -27.91
C ALA A 608 -22.54 15.52 -29.00
#